data_3418ef799acf8437e0b960d6d651430c
#
_entry.id   3418ef799acf8437e0b960d6d651430c
#
_cell.length_a   1.000
_cell.length_b   1.000
_cell.length_c   1.000
_cell.angle_alpha   90.00
_cell.angle_beta   90.00
_cell.angle_gamma   90.00
#
_symmetry.space_group_name_H-M   'P 1'
#
loop_
_entity.id
_entity.type
_entity.pdbx_description
1 polymer ?
#
loop_
_entity_poly.entity_id
_entity_poly.type
_entity_poly.pdbx_seq_one_letter_code
_entity_poly.pdbx_strand_id
1 'polypeptide(L)'
;SESTLRIRASYKDIFRVPTFTDLYYLRMGNTNLKPEETSQYNVGVTWSSSCGDWLRHFSISADGYYNTVKDKIVALPTMYVWKMMNMGEVDIKGVDVNLSTQFRLPLRMSLLLASTYSFQYAVDVTDPEAKNYKDQIPYTPRHSGTVSVTLENPWVNVSYILTAVGDRYALPQNIDRNRIDSYIEQSISINRDFRFRYFGLRLQGELLNLANVNYDVIQYYPMPGRSWRLSICLSY
;
A
#
# COMPACT_ATOMS: atom_id res chain seq x y z
N SER A 1 11.68 4.50 31.14
CA SER A 1 10.71 4.40 30.04
C SER A 1 10.35 5.78 29.55
N GLU A 2 10.53 6.04 28.28
CA GLU A 2 10.06 7.28 27.65
C GLU A 2 8.81 6.96 26.86
N SER A 3 7.77 7.76 27.04
CA SER A 3 6.52 7.62 26.28
C SER A 3 6.15 8.97 25.70
N THR A 4 5.82 8.99 24.42
CA THR A 4 5.45 10.21 23.69
C THR A 4 4.14 10.00 22.99
N LEU A 5 3.18 10.89 23.22
CA LEU A 5 1.92 10.98 22.49
C LEU A 5 1.96 12.22 21.59
N ARG A 6 1.70 12.02 20.30
CA ARG A 6 1.61 13.10 19.31
C ARG A 6 0.27 13.06 18.61
N ILE A 7 -0.42 14.20 18.61
CA ILE A 7 -1.69 14.39 17.91
C ILE A 7 -1.44 15.37 16.76
N ARG A 8 -2.01 15.07 15.60
CA ARG A 8 -1.94 15.89 14.39
C ARG A 8 -3.32 16.14 13.85
N ALA A 9 -3.55 17.34 13.36
CA ALA A 9 -4.73 17.68 12.57
C ALA A 9 -4.27 18.56 11.41
N SER A 10 -4.79 18.35 10.23
CA SER A 10 -4.48 19.17 9.07
C SER A 10 -5.65 19.27 8.10
N TYR A 11 -5.76 20.43 7.49
CA TYR A 11 -6.60 20.71 6.35
C TYR A 11 -5.72 21.15 5.18
N LYS A 12 -6.02 20.68 3.97
CA LYS A 12 -5.31 21.07 2.74
C LYS A 12 -6.27 21.12 1.59
N ASP A 13 -6.12 22.16 0.76
CA ASP A 13 -6.63 22.19 -0.59
C ASP A 13 -5.48 21.92 -1.56
N ILE A 14 -5.69 20.98 -2.45
CA ILE A 14 -4.70 20.52 -3.41
C ILE A 14 -5.29 20.69 -4.79
N PHE A 15 -4.53 21.34 -5.66
CA PHE A 15 -4.81 21.48 -7.07
C PHE A 15 -3.76 20.70 -7.86
N ARG A 16 -4.22 19.76 -8.70
CA ARG A 16 -3.34 18.93 -9.53
C ARG A 16 -3.65 19.17 -11.00
N VAL A 17 -2.71 19.75 -11.73
CA VAL A 17 -2.77 19.86 -13.19
C VAL A 17 -2.48 18.49 -13.80
N PRO A 18 -3.18 18.05 -14.86
CA PRO A 18 -2.83 16.84 -15.59
C PRO A 18 -1.35 16.85 -15.99
N THR A 19 -0.67 15.74 -15.79
CA THR A 19 0.74 15.61 -16.18
C THR A 19 0.86 15.49 -17.71
N PHE A 20 2.07 15.70 -18.23
CA PHE A 20 2.35 15.50 -19.66
C PHE A 20 1.99 14.07 -20.10
N THR A 21 2.24 13.08 -19.26
CA THR A 21 1.87 11.69 -19.50
C THR A 21 0.34 11.51 -19.56
N ASP A 22 -0.39 12.13 -18.63
CA ASP A 22 -1.85 12.06 -18.62
C ASP A 22 -2.47 12.62 -19.91
N LEU A 23 -1.87 13.66 -20.46
CA LEU A 23 -2.37 14.35 -21.66
C LEU A 23 -1.92 13.70 -22.97
N TYR A 24 -0.67 13.27 -23.08
CA TYR A 24 -0.02 12.98 -24.36
C TYR A 24 0.54 11.56 -24.49
N TYR A 25 0.41 10.70 -23.48
CA TYR A 25 0.90 9.33 -23.60
C TYR A 25 0.19 8.60 -24.73
N LEU A 26 0.98 7.99 -25.61
CA LEU A 26 0.48 7.37 -26.84
C LEU A 26 -0.66 6.37 -26.55
N ARG A 27 -1.82 6.58 -27.19
CA ARG A 27 -3.07 5.80 -27.07
C ARG A 27 -3.80 5.89 -25.71
N MET A 28 -3.15 6.36 -24.64
CA MET A 28 -3.76 6.48 -23.31
C MET A 28 -4.11 7.91 -22.92
N GLY A 29 -3.30 8.87 -23.35
CA GLY A 29 -3.44 10.28 -22.98
C GLY A 29 -4.74 10.89 -23.47
N ASN A 30 -5.18 11.93 -22.75
CA ASN A 30 -6.38 12.68 -23.08
C ASN A 30 -6.12 14.18 -22.87
N THR A 31 -6.10 14.93 -23.95
CA THR A 31 -5.82 16.38 -23.94
C THR A 31 -6.99 17.21 -23.39
N ASN A 32 -8.16 16.62 -23.18
CA ASN A 32 -9.34 17.28 -22.64
C ASN A 32 -9.49 17.14 -21.12
N LEU A 33 -8.47 16.62 -20.43
CA LEU A 33 -8.49 16.48 -18.98
C LEU A 33 -8.56 17.85 -18.29
N LYS A 34 -9.46 17.92 -17.31
CA LYS A 34 -9.54 19.05 -16.38
C LYS A 34 -8.58 18.83 -15.21
N PRO A 35 -8.11 19.91 -14.57
CA PRO A 35 -7.38 19.81 -13.32
C PRO A 35 -8.23 19.15 -12.22
N GLU A 36 -7.56 18.39 -11.36
CA GLU A 36 -8.15 17.76 -10.19
C GLU A 36 -8.06 18.72 -8.99
N GLU A 37 -9.16 18.90 -8.27
CA GLU A 37 -9.22 19.67 -7.04
C GLU A 37 -9.56 18.75 -5.87
N THR A 38 -8.78 18.82 -4.80
CA THR A 38 -8.96 17.95 -3.62
C THR A 38 -8.95 18.75 -2.34
N SER A 39 -10.01 18.67 -1.56
CA SER A 39 -10.05 19.14 -0.18
C SER A 39 -9.81 17.96 0.77
N GLN A 40 -8.81 18.08 1.64
CA GLN A 40 -8.38 17.01 2.56
C GLN A 40 -8.48 17.44 4.02
N TYR A 41 -9.12 16.62 4.83
CA TYR A 41 -9.17 16.70 6.28
C TYR A 41 -8.48 15.47 6.87
N ASN A 42 -7.47 15.67 7.73
CA ASN A 42 -6.75 14.56 8.33
C ASN A 42 -6.63 14.80 9.85
N VAL A 43 -6.82 13.74 10.62
CA VAL A 43 -6.55 13.69 12.06
C VAL A 43 -5.76 12.43 12.36
N GLY A 44 -4.64 12.58 13.05
CA GLY A 44 -3.77 11.45 13.37
C GLY A 44 -3.28 11.48 14.81
N VAL A 45 -3.10 10.30 15.36
CA VAL A 45 -2.53 10.07 16.69
C VAL A 45 -1.37 9.09 16.55
N THR A 46 -0.25 9.41 17.18
CA THR A 46 0.91 8.51 17.26
C THR A 46 1.31 8.38 18.72
N TRP A 47 1.38 7.16 19.21
CA TRP A 47 1.94 6.84 20.51
C TRP A 47 3.21 6.01 20.33
N SER A 48 4.30 6.48 20.92
CA SER A 48 5.58 5.79 20.90
C SER A 48 6.09 5.59 22.32
N SER A 49 6.67 4.45 22.58
CA SER A 49 7.22 4.12 23.91
C SER A 49 8.43 3.20 23.78
N SER A 50 9.30 3.28 24.79
CA SER A 50 10.37 2.30 25.03
C SER A 50 10.32 1.87 26.48
N CYS A 51 10.45 0.58 26.76
CA CYS A 51 10.31 0.05 28.12
C CYS A 51 11.39 -0.99 28.41
N GLY A 52 12.33 -0.60 29.27
CA GLY A 52 13.41 -1.46 29.71
C GLY A 52 14.33 -1.95 28.58
N ASP A 53 15.07 -3.00 28.87
CA ASP A 53 16.04 -3.56 27.91
C ASP A 53 15.43 -4.47 26.86
N TRP A 54 14.22 -4.97 27.07
CA TRP A 54 13.58 -5.95 26.20
C TRP A 54 12.71 -5.33 25.10
N LEU A 55 12.06 -4.17 25.36
CA LEU A 55 11.26 -3.41 24.39
C LEU A 55 12.02 -2.16 23.97
N ARG A 56 12.76 -2.25 22.89
CA ARG A 56 13.58 -1.13 22.39
C ARG A 56 12.75 -0.02 21.77
N HIS A 57 11.70 -0.41 21.07
CA HIS A 57 10.85 0.51 20.34
C HIS A 57 9.46 -0.07 20.25
N PHE A 58 8.48 0.78 20.50
CA PHE A 58 7.06 0.55 20.22
C PHE A 58 6.50 1.84 19.65
N SER A 59 5.80 1.75 18.53
CA SER A 59 5.08 2.88 17.95
C SER A 59 3.80 2.38 17.30
N ILE A 60 2.70 3.03 17.63
CA ILE A 60 1.42 2.83 16.96
C ILE A 60 0.91 4.18 16.49
N SER A 61 0.48 4.26 15.24
CA SER A 61 -0.22 5.43 14.71
C SER A 61 -1.55 5.04 14.11
N ALA A 62 -2.53 5.93 14.25
CA ALA A 62 -3.82 5.84 13.58
C ALA A 62 -4.12 7.21 12.97
N ASP A 63 -4.35 7.24 11.67
CA ASP A 63 -4.63 8.44 10.89
C ASP A 63 -5.98 8.27 10.20
N GLY A 64 -6.96 9.10 10.57
CA GLY A 64 -8.27 9.17 9.93
C GLY A 64 -8.28 10.31 8.91
N TYR A 65 -8.92 10.11 7.77
CA TYR A 65 -9.01 11.13 6.74
C TYR A 65 -10.37 11.16 6.04
N TYR A 66 -10.72 12.35 5.56
CA TYR A 66 -11.84 12.59 4.65
C TYR A 66 -11.39 13.52 3.54
N ASN A 67 -11.56 13.09 2.29
CA ASN A 67 -11.16 13.85 1.11
C ASN A 67 -12.32 13.90 0.12
N THR A 68 -12.62 15.08 -0.39
CA THR A 68 -13.51 15.26 -1.54
C THR A 68 -12.65 15.64 -2.74
N VAL A 69 -12.75 14.87 -3.82
CA VAL A 69 -11.97 15.05 -5.04
C VAL A 69 -12.90 15.37 -6.18
N LYS A 70 -12.72 16.52 -6.82
CA LYS A 70 -13.44 16.94 -8.04
C LYS A 70 -12.57 16.69 -9.26
N ASP A 71 -13.21 16.28 -10.37
CA ASP A 71 -12.55 15.97 -11.64
C ASP A 71 -11.35 15.02 -11.50
N LYS A 72 -11.48 13.98 -10.65
CA LYS A 72 -10.41 13.01 -10.36
C LYS A 72 -9.87 12.37 -11.63
N ILE A 73 -8.56 12.47 -11.87
CA ILE A 73 -7.91 11.86 -13.03
C ILE A 73 -7.61 10.39 -12.72
N VAL A 74 -8.18 9.50 -13.53
CA VAL A 74 -8.00 8.04 -13.41
C VAL A 74 -7.70 7.41 -14.77
N ALA A 75 -6.94 6.33 -14.76
CA ALA A 75 -6.78 5.46 -15.93
C ALA A 75 -7.83 4.37 -15.88
N LEU A 76 -8.69 4.28 -16.87
CA LEU A 76 -9.70 3.22 -16.97
C LEU A 76 -9.42 2.31 -18.18
N PRO A 77 -9.57 1.00 -18.02
CA PRO A 77 -9.45 0.06 -19.12
C PRO A 77 -10.64 0.25 -20.08
N THR A 78 -10.34 0.41 -21.36
CA THR A 78 -11.31 0.31 -22.44
C THR A 78 -11.14 -1.04 -23.14
N MET A 79 -11.92 -1.30 -24.20
CA MET A 79 -11.88 -2.59 -24.90
C MET A 79 -10.48 -2.98 -25.42
N TYR A 80 -9.60 -2.01 -25.73
CA TYR A 80 -8.28 -2.28 -26.33
C TYR A 80 -7.12 -1.59 -25.62
N VAL A 81 -7.37 -0.50 -24.88
CA VAL A 81 -6.33 0.33 -24.27
C VAL A 81 -6.85 0.96 -22.99
N TRP A 82 -5.95 1.35 -22.12
CA TRP A 82 -6.28 2.22 -21.00
C TRP A 82 -6.45 3.65 -21.50
N LYS A 83 -7.40 4.40 -20.93
CA LYS A 83 -7.56 5.82 -21.21
C LYS A 83 -7.59 6.64 -19.94
N MET A 84 -6.95 7.80 -20.00
CA MET A 84 -7.02 8.80 -18.94
C MET A 84 -8.35 9.55 -19.05
N MET A 85 -9.08 9.63 -17.94
CA MET A 85 -10.40 10.27 -17.87
C MET A 85 -10.53 11.02 -16.54
N ASN A 86 -11.35 12.08 -16.54
CA ASN A 86 -11.83 12.63 -15.27
C ASN A 86 -13.05 11.83 -14.82
N MET A 87 -13.03 11.39 -13.56
CA MET A 87 -14.25 11.08 -12.81
C MET A 87 -14.74 12.38 -12.18
N GLY A 88 -16.05 12.58 -12.14
CA GLY A 88 -16.63 13.84 -11.70
C GLY A 88 -16.27 14.16 -10.23
N GLU A 89 -17.02 13.63 -9.30
CA GLU A 89 -16.78 13.84 -7.86
C GLU A 89 -16.61 12.52 -7.14
N VAL A 90 -15.58 12.43 -6.27
CA VAL A 90 -15.25 11.24 -5.51
C VAL A 90 -15.08 11.60 -4.03
N ASP A 91 -15.83 10.91 -3.19
CA ASP A 91 -15.66 10.97 -1.74
C ASP A 91 -14.76 9.83 -1.27
N ILE A 92 -13.75 10.19 -0.48
CA ILE A 92 -12.79 9.22 0.07
C ILE A 92 -12.73 9.43 1.58
N LYS A 93 -13.02 8.40 2.34
CA LYS A 93 -12.82 8.39 3.79
C LYS A 93 -12.14 7.11 4.21
N GLY A 94 -11.30 7.21 5.21
CA GLY A 94 -10.57 6.02 5.65
C GLY A 94 -9.83 6.22 6.95
N VAL A 95 -9.20 5.11 7.34
CA VAL A 95 -8.35 5.04 8.52
C VAL A 95 -7.14 4.17 8.17
N ASP A 96 -5.96 4.72 8.42
CA ASP A 96 -4.69 4.01 8.31
C ASP A 96 -4.11 3.76 9.69
N VAL A 97 -3.77 2.51 9.99
CA VAL A 97 -3.15 2.10 11.25
C VAL A 97 -1.78 1.50 10.95
N ASN A 98 -0.76 2.01 11.65
CA ASN A 98 0.59 1.48 11.54
C ASN A 98 1.09 1.08 12.93
N LEU A 99 1.66 -0.10 13.02
CA LEU A 99 2.32 -0.64 14.21
C LEU A 99 3.77 -0.98 13.87
N SER A 100 4.69 -0.56 14.71
CA SER A 100 6.10 -0.93 14.64
C SER A 100 6.61 -1.21 16.04
N THR A 101 7.24 -2.37 16.22
CA THR A 101 7.84 -2.72 17.51
C THR A 101 9.10 -3.53 17.32
N GLN A 102 10.06 -3.32 18.22
CA GLN A 102 11.33 -4.03 18.24
C GLN A 102 11.62 -4.57 19.63
N PHE A 103 11.72 -5.88 19.72
CA PHE A 103 12.10 -6.58 20.93
C PHE A 103 13.57 -6.99 20.88
N ARG A 104 14.27 -6.83 21.99
CA ARG A 104 15.59 -7.41 22.20
C ARG A 104 15.40 -8.83 22.72
N LEU A 105 16.02 -9.79 22.07
CA LEU A 105 16.07 -11.18 22.48
C LEU A 105 17.47 -11.54 23.03
N PRO A 106 17.62 -12.65 23.78
CA PRO A 106 18.93 -13.19 24.14
C PRO A 106 19.82 -13.44 22.92
N LEU A 107 21.11 -13.71 23.15
CA LEU A 107 22.08 -14.07 22.10
C LEU A 107 22.28 -13.01 21.00
N ARG A 108 22.11 -11.73 21.32
CA ARG A 108 22.21 -10.60 20.38
C ARG A 108 21.19 -10.67 19.23
N MET A 109 20.05 -11.24 19.49
CA MET A 109 18.94 -11.27 18.52
C MET A 109 17.98 -10.10 18.73
N SER A 110 17.24 -9.76 17.69
CA SER A 110 16.14 -8.80 17.75
C SER A 110 14.96 -9.34 16.95
N LEU A 111 13.75 -9.16 17.48
CA LEU A 111 12.51 -9.45 16.77
C LEU A 111 11.84 -8.12 16.43
N LEU A 112 11.66 -7.88 15.14
CA LEU A 112 10.94 -6.72 14.61
C LEU A 112 9.58 -7.17 14.12
N LEU A 113 8.55 -6.46 14.56
CA LEU A 113 7.18 -6.62 14.05
C LEU A 113 6.77 -5.29 13.45
N ALA A 114 6.29 -5.31 12.20
CA ALA A 114 5.65 -4.16 11.60
C ALA A 114 4.33 -4.61 10.96
N SER A 115 3.30 -3.78 11.13
CA SER A 115 1.99 -4.02 10.53
C SER A 115 1.41 -2.73 10.04
N THR A 116 0.82 -2.78 8.86
CA THR A 116 0.02 -1.69 8.30
C THR A 116 -1.36 -2.23 7.99
N TYR A 117 -2.37 -1.43 8.27
CA TYR A 117 -3.74 -1.72 7.89
C TYR A 117 -4.37 -0.44 7.37
N SER A 118 -5.05 -0.53 6.23
CA SER A 118 -5.79 0.56 5.62
C SER A 118 -7.24 0.15 5.38
N PHE A 119 -8.15 0.94 5.90
CA PHE A 119 -9.55 0.93 5.51
C PHE A 119 -9.82 2.18 4.68
N GLN A 120 -10.28 2.01 3.44
CA GLN A 120 -10.59 3.11 2.54
C GLN A 120 -11.95 2.90 1.89
N TYR A 121 -12.86 3.84 2.09
CA TYR A 121 -14.14 3.91 1.42
C TYR A 121 -14.09 5.06 0.42
N ALA A 122 -13.86 4.73 -0.85
CA ALA A 122 -13.72 5.69 -1.94
C ALA A 122 -14.82 5.40 -2.97
N VAL A 123 -15.73 6.34 -3.17
CA VAL A 123 -16.96 6.16 -3.96
C VAL A 123 -17.20 7.32 -4.90
N ASP A 124 -17.81 7.01 -6.04
CA ASP A 124 -18.27 8.00 -7.01
C ASP A 124 -19.57 8.66 -6.51
N VAL A 125 -19.55 9.97 -6.38
CA VAL A 125 -20.73 10.79 -5.97
C VAL A 125 -21.11 11.83 -7.01
N THR A 126 -20.67 11.64 -8.26
CA THR A 126 -20.85 12.57 -9.37
C THR A 126 -22.31 12.87 -9.68
N ASP A 127 -23.12 11.85 -9.84
CA ASP A 127 -24.52 11.98 -10.26
C ASP A 127 -25.41 11.00 -9.45
N PRO A 128 -26.29 11.52 -8.60
CA PRO A 128 -27.22 10.69 -7.81
C PRO A 128 -28.14 9.78 -8.62
N GLU A 129 -28.42 10.11 -9.88
CA GLU A 129 -29.28 9.30 -10.77
C GLU A 129 -28.48 8.26 -11.56
N ALA A 130 -27.15 8.29 -11.50
CA ALA A 130 -26.30 7.33 -12.19
C ALA A 130 -26.32 5.96 -11.52
N LYS A 131 -26.24 4.88 -12.32
CA LYS A 131 -26.25 3.50 -11.83
C LYS A 131 -25.05 3.15 -10.93
N ASN A 132 -23.95 3.88 -11.07
CA ASN A 132 -22.72 3.74 -10.29
C ASN A 132 -22.63 4.74 -9.12
N TYR A 133 -23.71 5.42 -8.76
CA TYR A 133 -23.73 6.33 -7.62
C TYR A 133 -23.44 5.59 -6.32
N LYS A 134 -22.42 6.05 -5.58
CA LYS A 134 -21.86 5.43 -4.37
C LYS A 134 -21.21 4.06 -4.60
N ASP A 135 -20.95 3.71 -5.84
CA ASP A 135 -20.10 2.55 -6.14
C ASP A 135 -18.63 2.89 -5.84
N GLN A 136 -17.89 1.86 -5.44
CA GLN A 136 -16.46 1.97 -5.16
C GLN A 136 -15.69 2.29 -6.44
N ILE A 137 -14.79 3.24 -6.38
CA ILE A 137 -13.95 3.57 -7.54
C ILE A 137 -13.06 2.38 -7.94
N PRO A 138 -12.76 2.24 -9.26
CA PRO A 138 -11.98 1.12 -9.75
C PRO A 138 -10.63 0.92 -9.04
N TYR A 139 -10.23 -0.34 -8.89
CA TYR A 139 -8.93 -0.77 -8.35
C TYR A 139 -8.61 -0.27 -6.94
N THR A 140 -9.60 0.16 -6.16
CA THR A 140 -9.43 0.64 -4.80
C THR A 140 -10.05 -0.35 -3.81
N PRO A 141 -9.29 -1.22 -3.15
CA PRO A 141 -9.85 -2.14 -2.16
C PRO A 141 -10.30 -1.38 -0.90
N ARG A 142 -11.38 -1.87 -0.27
CA ARG A 142 -11.82 -1.30 1.02
C ARG A 142 -10.89 -1.63 2.18
N HIS A 143 -10.28 -2.79 2.13
CA HIS A 143 -9.38 -3.29 3.16
C HIS A 143 -8.08 -3.75 2.54
N SER A 144 -6.97 -3.31 3.08
CA SER A 144 -5.66 -3.83 2.74
C SER A 144 -4.75 -3.78 3.96
N GLY A 145 -3.75 -4.64 3.99
CA GLY A 145 -2.80 -4.63 5.08
C GLY A 145 -1.60 -5.52 4.81
N THR A 146 -0.54 -5.24 5.55
CA THR A 146 0.69 -6.01 5.51
C THR A 146 1.16 -6.24 6.94
N VAL A 147 1.62 -7.45 7.21
CA VAL A 147 2.31 -7.81 8.45
C VAL A 147 3.68 -8.34 8.09
N SER A 148 4.71 -7.83 8.73
CA SER A 148 6.07 -8.33 8.61
C SER A 148 6.64 -8.70 9.97
N VAL A 149 7.30 -9.85 10.02
CA VAL A 149 8.02 -10.36 11.19
C VAL A 149 9.44 -10.61 10.76
N THR A 150 10.39 -9.91 11.35
CA THR A 150 11.82 -10.08 11.06
C THR A 150 12.57 -10.52 12.31
N LEU A 151 13.24 -11.64 12.22
CA LEU A 151 14.20 -12.09 13.21
C LEU A 151 15.60 -11.75 12.75
N GLU A 152 16.20 -10.77 13.40
CA GLU A 152 17.62 -10.44 13.23
C GLU A 152 18.46 -11.24 14.21
N ASN A 153 19.50 -11.85 13.71
CA ASN A 153 20.45 -12.58 14.55
C ASN A 153 21.88 -12.49 13.95
N PRO A 154 22.94 -12.88 14.70
CA PRO A 154 24.32 -12.72 14.25
C PRO A 154 24.70 -13.52 13.00
N TRP A 155 23.90 -14.51 12.62
CA TRP A 155 24.21 -15.41 11.50
C TRP A 155 23.47 -15.02 10.23
N VAL A 156 22.15 -14.76 10.34
CA VAL A 156 21.27 -14.54 9.19
C VAL A 156 20.01 -13.82 9.64
N ASN A 157 19.51 -12.89 8.84
CA ASN A 157 18.21 -12.27 9.09
C ASN A 157 17.14 -13.03 8.33
N VAL A 158 16.04 -13.34 9.00
CA VAL A 158 14.88 -14.02 8.41
C VAL A 158 13.67 -13.14 8.55
N SER A 159 12.98 -12.87 7.44
CA SER A 159 11.76 -12.06 7.42
C SER A 159 10.63 -12.85 6.79
N TYR A 160 9.47 -12.82 7.43
CA TYR A 160 8.20 -13.29 6.88
C TYR A 160 7.30 -12.11 6.65
N ILE A 161 6.66 -12.04 5.48
CA ILE A 161 5.76 -10.97 5.08
C ILE A 161 4.45 -11.59 4.62
N LEU A 162 3.35 -11.04 5.11
CA LEU A 162 2.00 -11.38 4.70
C LEU A 162 1.33 -10.11 4.21
N THR A 163 0.81 -10.11 2.98
CA THR A 163 0.04 -9.03 2.40
C THR A 163 -1.37 -9.52 2.10
N ALA A 164 -2.37 -8.80 2.60
CA ALA A 164 -3.78 -9.08 2.36
C ALA A 164 -4.42 -7.88 1.65
N VAL A 165 -5.16 -8.15 0.58
CA VAL A 165 -5.89 -7.14 -0.18
C VAL A 165 -7.32 -7.62 -0.39
N GLY A 166 -8.29 -6.79 -0.02
CA GLY A 166 -9.70 -7.07 -0.16
C GLY A 166 -10.21 -7.02 -1.60
N ASP A 167 -11.47 -7.34 -1.75
CA ASP A 167 -12.18 -7.26 -3.03
C ASP A 167 -12.16 -5.82 -3.58
N ARG A 168 -12.08 -5.72 -4.89
CA ARG A 168 -12.12 -4.46 -5.63
C ARG A 168 -12.79 -4.66 -6.97
N TYR A 169 -13.04 -3.61 -7.69
CA TYR A 169 -13.71 -3.66 -9.00
C TYR A 169 -12.82 -3.07 -10.08
N ALA A 170 -12.86 -3.63 -11.28
CA ALA A 170 -12.09 -3.17 -12.42
C ALA A 170 -12.74 -1.98 -13.14
N LEU A 171 -14.07 -1.84 -13.03
CA LEU A 171 -14.86 -0.81 -13.69
C LEU A 171 -15.74 -0.05 -12.68
N PRO A 172 -16.27 1.13 -13.03
CA PRO A 172 -17.05 1.98 -12.12
C PRO A 172 -18.32 1.32 -11.56
N GLN A 173 -18.94 0.37 -12.28
CA GLN A 173 -20.09 -0.37 -11.75
C GLN A 173 -19.63 -1.57 -10.91
N ASN A 174 -20.10 -1.65 -9.67
CA ASN A 174 -19.73 -2.69 -8.71
C ASN A 174 -20.61 -3.94 -8.86
N ILE A 175 -20.59 -4.54 -10.03
CA ILE A 175 -21.26 -5.79 -10.35
C ILE A 175 -20.26 -6.96 -10.30
N ASP A 176 -20.75 -8.18 -10.10
CA ASP A 176 -19.91 -9.39 -9.97
C ASP A 176 -18.94 -9.59 -11.14
N ARG A 177 -19.38 -9.28 -12.35
CA ARG A 177 -18.54 -9.38 -13.56
C ARG A 177 -17.28 -8.50 -13.50
N ASN A 178 -17.32 -7.39 -12.78
CA ASN A 178 -16.24 -6.42 -12.66
C ASN A 178 -15.41 -6.66 -11.39
N ARG A 179 -15.79 -7.63 -10.57
CA ARG A 179 -15.12 -7.93 -9.30
C ARG A 179 -13.78 -8.60 -9.55
N ILE A 180 -12.80 -8.17 -8.78
CA ILE A 180 -11.49 -8.80 -8.64
C ILE A 180 -11.42 -9.31 -7.21
N ASP A 181 -11.25 -10.61 -7.04
CA ASP A 181 -11.28 -11.25 -5.74
C ASP A 181 -10.14 -10.79 -4.82
N SER A 182 -10.39 -10.88 -3.54
CA SER A 182 -9.39 -10.68 -2.49
C SER A 182 -8.30 -11.73 -2.55
N TYR A 183 -7.12 -11.38 -2.05
CA TYR A 183 -6.02 -12.35 -1.94
C TYR A 183 -5.18 -12.12 -0.70
N ILE A 184 -4.48 -13.18 -0.30
CA ILE A 184 -3.44 -13.14 0.72
C ILE A 184 -2.18 -13.74 0.10
N GLU A 185 -1.12 -12.93 0.01
CA GLU A 185 0.20 -13.35 -0.46
C GLU A 185 1.15 -13.41 0.72
N GLN A 186 1.99 -14.46 0.75
CA GLN A 186 2.95 -14.71 1.79
C GLN A 186 4.34 -14.89 1.17
N SER A 187 5.35 -14.28 1.79
CA SER A 187 6.73 -14.36 1.32
C SER A 187 7.70 -14.55 2.49
N ILE A 188 8.79 -15.24 2.23
CA ILE A 188 9.93 -15.35 3.16
C ILE A 188 11.17 -14.79 2.48
N SER A 189 11.94 -14.02 3.20
CA SER A 189 13.28 -13.60 2.78
C SER A 189 14.33 -13.97 3.84
N ILE A 190 15.50 -14.35 3.36
CA ILE A 190 16.66 -14.65 4.20
C ILE A 190 17.81 -13.82 3.64
N ASN A 191 18.48 -13.06 4.48
CA ASN A 191 19.62 -12.26 4.05
C ASN A 191 20.76 -12.30 5.06
N ARG A 192 21.98 -12.10 4.55
CA ARG A 192 23.19 -11.98 5.34
C ARG A 192 24.13 -10.94 4.76
N ASP A 193 24.66 -10.10 5.65
CA ASP A 193 25.68 -9.12 5.34
C ASP A 193 27.05 -9.63 5.73
N PHE A 194 27.99 -9.58 4.79
CA PHE A 194 29.41 -9.87 5.01
C PHE A 194 30.19 -8.57 4.87
N ARG A 195 31.04 -8.27 5.83
CA ARG A 195 31.91 -7.09 5.79
C ARG A 195 33.34 -7.52 5.61
N PHE A 196 33.92 -7.17 4.49
CA PHE A 196 35.31 -7.35 4.18
C PHE A 196 36.05 -6.01 4.34
N ARG A 197 37.40 -6.05 4.32
CA ARG A 197 38.20 -4.85 4.55
C ARG A 197 37.92 -3.73 3.54
N TYR A 198 37.61 -4.06 2.30
CA TYR A 198 37.48 -3.12 1.19
C TYR A 198 36.07 -3.08 0.58
N PHE A 199 35.20 -4.01 0.92
CA PHE A 199 33.85 -4.06 0.39
C PHE A 199 32.89 -4.76 1.34
N GLY A 200 31.61 -4.43 1.20
CA GLY A 200 30.52 -5.17 1.82
C GLY A 200 29.80 -6.04 0.78
N LEU A 201 29.37 -7.22 1.18
CA LEU A 201 28.57 -8.14 0.35
C LEU A 201 27.30 -8.48 1.11
N ARG A 202 26.13 -8.18 0.50
CA ARG A 202 24.84 -8.71 0.97
C ARG A 202 24.36 -9.79 0.02
N LEU A 203 24.04 -10.93 0.58
CA LEU A 203 23.35 -12.03 -0.10
C LEU A 203 21.92 -12.10 0.43
N GLN A 204 20.96 -12.18 -0.48
CA GLN A 204 19.53 -12.28 -0.15
C GLN A 204 18.85 -13.31 -1.03
N GLY A 205 18.17 -14.26 -0.39
CA GLY A 205 17.28 -15.21 -1.04
C GLY A 205 15.83 -14.94 -0.63
N GLU A 206 14.90 -15.04 -1.56
CA GLU A 206 13.48 -14.81 -1.32
C GLU A 206 12.66 -15.92 -1.94
N LEU A 207 11.63 -16.34 -1.23
CA LEU A 207 10.57 -17.22 -1.73
C LEU A 207 9.26 -16.45 -1.67
N LEU A 208 8.72 -16.14 -2.84
CA LEU A 208 7.54 -15.32 -3.04
C LEU A 208 6.32 -16.21 -3.28
N ASN A 209 5.15 -15.75 -2.85
CA ASN A 209 3.88 -16.44 -2.98
C ASN A 209 3.95 -17.90 -2.47
N LEU A 210 4.31 -18.05 -1.19
CA LEU A 210 4.51 -19.36 -0.53
C LEU A 210 3.34 -20.32 -0.70
N ALA A 211 2.13 -19.81 -0.60
CA ALA A 211 0.89 -20.60 -0.70
C ALA A 211 0.53 -20.92 -2.15
N ASN A 212 1.27 -20.41 -3.14
CA ASN A 212 1.00 -20.54 -4.57
C ASN A 212 -0.44 -20.13 -4.95
N VAL A 213 -0.88 -18.98 -4.39
CA VAL A 213 -2.21 -18.44 -4.64
C VAL A 213 -2.26 -17.84 -6.05
N ASN A 214 -3.28 -18.17 -6.81
CA ASN A 214 -3.57 -17.48 -8.06
C ASN A 214 -4.39 -16.23 -7.76
N TYR A 215 -3.90 -15.06 -8.15
CA TYR A 215 -4.59 -13.80 -7.95
C TYR A 215 -4.26 -12.81 -9.05
N ASP A 216 -5.17 -11.88 -9.27
CA ASP A 216 -5.02 -10.78 -10.21
C ASP A 216 -4.86 -9.47 -9.43
N VAL A 217 -3.88 -8.65 -9.79
CA VAL A 217 -3.81 -7.25 -9.37
C VAL A 217 -4.63 -6.40 -10.33
N ILE A 218 -4.49 -6.67 -11.60
CA ILE A 218 -5.28 -6.12 -12.70
C ILE A 218 -6.13 -7.26 -13.26
N GLN A 219 -7.41 -7.01 -13.50
CA GLN A 219 -8.33 -8.02 -14.02
C GLN A 219 -7.77 -8.68 -15.29
N TYR A 220 -7.78 -10.02 -15.34
CA TYR A 220 -7.22 -10.86 -16.40
C TYR A 220 -5.69 -10.81 -16.56
N TYR A 221 -4.96 -10.28 -15.60
CA TYR A 221 -3.50 -10.30 -15.55
C TYR A 221 -3.06 -11.06 -14.30
N PRO A 222 -2.99 -12.40 -14.36
CA PRO A 222 -2.60 -13.21 -13.23
C PRO A 222 -1.15 -12.93 -12.81
N MET A 223 -0.97 -12.82 -11.52
CA MET A 223 0.36 -12.65 -10.92
C MET A 223 1.11 -13.99 -10.93
N PRO A 224 2.45 -13.95 -10.93
CA PRO A 224 3.26 -15.16 -10.87
C PRO A 224 2.89 -16.02 -9.67
N GLY A 225 2.81 -17.33 -9.86
CA GLY A 225 2.73 -18.29 -8.77
C GLY A 225 3.97 -18.27 -7.88
N ARG A 226 4.17 -19.33 -7.12
CA ARG A 226 5.38 -19.46 -6.28
C ARG A 226 6.64 -19.25 -7.09
N SER A 227 7.49 -18.34 -6.65
CA SER A 227 8.73 -17.99 -7.32
C SER A 227 9.84 -17.70 -6.33
N TRP A 228 11.07 -17.75 -6.77
CA TRP A 228 12.24 -17.42 -5.96
C TRP A 228 13.07 -16.32 -6.62
N ARG A 229 13.76 -15.56 -5.80
CA ARG A 229 14.68 -14.51 -6.23
C ARG A 229 15.96 -14.57 -5.41
N LEU A 230 17.11 -14.47 -6.08
CA LEU A 230 18.41 -14.32 -5.46
C LEU A 230 18.96 -12.95 -5.80
N SER A 231 19.40 -12.22 -4.80
CA SER A 231 19.99 -10.89 -4.95
C SER A 231 21.37 -10.84 -4.33
N ILE A 232 22.31 -10.23 -5.04
CA ILE A 232 23.68 -9.99 -4.59
C ILE A 232 23.94 -8.50 -4.69
N CYS A 233 24.30 -7.87 -3.56
CA CYS A 233 24.62 -6.44 -3.50
C CYS A 233 26.06 -6.28 -3.01
N LEU A 234 26.86 -5.56 -3.78
CA LEU A 234 28.23 -5.17 -3.44
C LEU A 234 28.25 -3.67 -3.10
N SER A 235 28.88 -3.32 -1.98
CA SER A 235 29.11 -1.94 -1.55
C SER A 235 30.60 -1.72 -1.32
N TYR A 236 31.16 -0.63 -1.78
CA TYR A 236 32.56 -0.23 -1.64
C TYR A 236 32.69 1.18 -1.08
#